data_7bc9d0cadba5c6d01451c20d46b4e80f
#
_entry.id   7bc9d0cadba5c6d01451c20d46b4e80f
#
_cell.length_a   1.000
_cell.length_b   1.000
_cell.length_c   1.000
_cell.angle_alpha   90.00
_cell.angle_beta   90.00
_cell.angle_gamma   90.00
#
_symmetry.space_group_name_H-M   'P 1'
#
loop_
_entity.id
_entity.type
_entity.pdbx_description
1 polymer ?
#
loop_
_entity_poly.entity_id
_entity_poly.type
_entity_poly.pdbx_seq_one_letter_code
_entity_poly.pdbx_strand_id
1 'polypeptide(L)'
;MGRLRLPLVILVAVAAAGAATFLLRPRSGLIDPAPVDVEAYFTAFQLDRAEDYRSVQRLLGIGGLVVSTGTLALLAWRPPRGLFERLGRRPLLGAAAAGAGISVLLVMVGLPIDAWQRSRALDVGLATQSWPDWALDVVKSTAVGAGVAAVGGLLALVLVRRFRRNWWAPAAVVIVAFGVITIWLWPVVIDPIFNDFEKLPPGPVRQDVLGLADEAGVDVGEVYRVDASRRTTAANAYVGGLGHSKRVVLYDNLIAGFPRDEVRLVVAHELGHQKHNDLSRGLLWLALVAPAGTFFAQRLAEAFGRRYGLGDPAVKPGPIVLPAVALAVTLASLLLGSASNVLSRQVEARADAFALDLTQDPAAFVQFERRIALRNVIDPEPPWLTRFLFATHPTTMERIGIGEAWEKPE
;
A
#
# COMPACT_ATOMS: atom_id res chain seq x y z
N MET A 1 -36.99 7.89 2.49
CA MET A 1 -36.01 7.43 1.49
C MET A 1 -35.90 5.92 1.58
N GLY A 2 -36.37 5.19 0.54
CA GLY A 2 -36.37 3.74 0.48
C GLY A 2 -34.93 3.23 0.73
N ARG A 3 -34.80 2.12 1.45
CA ARG A 3 -33.49 1.46 1.69
C ARG A 3 -32.93 1.03 0.34
N LEU A 4 -31.90 1.72 -0.19
CA LEU A 4 -31.16 1.29 -1.35
C LEU A 4 -30.72 -0.17 -1.12
N ARG A 5 -31.01 -1.05 -2.07
CA ARG A 5 -30.62 -2.46 -1.98
C ARG A 5 -29.09 -2.53 -2.03
N LEU A 6 -28.48 -3.42 -1.26
CA LEU A 6 -27.01 -3.57 -1.17
C LEU A 6 -26.33 -3.67 -2.55
N PRO A 7 -26.85 -4.42 -3.54
CA PRO A 7 -26.25 -4.44 -4.89
C PRO A 7 -26.15 -3.06 -5.55
N LEU A 8 -27.14 -2.19 -5.38
CA LEU A 8 -27.10 -0.84 -5.93
C LEU A 8 -26.04 0.03 -5.22
N VAL A 9 -25.85 -0.15 -3.92
CA VAL A 9 -24.80 0.55 -3.16
C VAL A 9 -23.41 0.12 -3.61
N ILE A 10 -23.21 -1.18 -3.85
CA ILE A 10 -21.97 -1.71 -4.43
C ILE A 10 -21.71 -1.08 -5.80
N LEU A 11 -22.71 -1.09 -6.68
CA LEU A 11 -22.59 -0.52 -8.02
C LEU A 11 -22.20 0.96 -7.97
N VAL A 12 -22.83 1.75 -7.10
CA VAL A 12 -22.52 3.18 -6.92
C VAL A 12 -21.07 3.36 -6.42
N ALA A 13 -20.62 2.55 -5.46
CA ALA A 13 -19.26 2.64 -4.93
C ALA A 13 -18.20 2.28 -6.00
N VAL A 14 -18.44 1.22 -6.77
CA VAL A 14 -17.54 0.81 -7.87
C VAL A 14 -17.57 1.84 -9.01
N ALA A 15 -18.74 2.36 -9.36
CA ALA A 15 -18.85 3.41 -10.38
C ALA A 15 -18.13 4.70 -9.95
N ALA A 16 -18.25 5.10 -8.68
CA ALA A 16 -17.53 6.26 -8.16
C ALA A 16 -16.01 6.07 -8.20
N ALA A 17 -15.52 4.89 -7.82
CA ALA A 17 -14.10 4.55 -7.89
C ALA A 17 -13.60 4.52 -9.34
N GLY A 18 -14.34 3.90 -10.26
CA GLY A 18 -14.03 3.87 -11.69
C GLY A 18 -14.02 5.28 -12.31
N ALA A 19 -14.99 6.12 -11.98
CA ALA A 19 -15.06 7.51 -12.44
C ALA A 19 -13.86 8.34 -11.91
N ALA A 20 -13.52 8.21 -10.63
CA ALA A 20 -12.37 8.89 -10.04
C ALA A 20 -11.05 8.44 -10.72
N THR A 21 -10.90 7.14 -10.96
CA THR A 21 -9.75 6.58 -11.70
C THR A 21 -9.66 7.15 -13.12
N PHE A 22 -10.77 7.16 -13.85
CA PHE A 22 -10.82 7.71 -15.21
C PHE A 22 -10.51 9.22 -15.25
N LEU A 23 -11.01 9.98 -14.29
CA LEU A 23 -10.78 11.44 -14.23
C LEU A 23 -9.33 11.79 -13.89
N LEU A 24 -8.71 11.00 -13.00
CA LEU A 24 -7.38 11.29 -12.45
C LEU A 24 -6.24 10.57 -13.18
N ARG A 25 -6.54 9.71 -14.15
CA ARG A 25 -5.49 9.02 -14.93
C ARG A 25 -4.61 10.02 -15.69
N PRO A 26 -3.32 9.77 -15.83
CA PRO A 26 -2.47 10.50 -16.75
C PRO A 26 -3.03 10.46 -18.17
N ARG A 27 -2.95 11.58 -18.89
CA ARG A 27 -3.41 11.69 -20.29
C ARG A 27 -2.27 11.94 -21.27
N SER A 28 -1.08 12.19 -20.75
CA SER A 28 0.14 12.46 -21.50
C SER A 28 1.34 11.93 -20.73
N GLY A 29 2.49 11.82 -21.40
CA GLY A 29 3.70 11.27 -20.81
C GLY A 29 3.57 9.77 -20.53
N LEU A 30 2.86 9.05 -21.40
CA LEU A 30 2.75 7.59 -21.38
C LEU A 30 3.37 7.08 -22.69
N ILE A 31 4.12 5.99 -22.58
CA ILE A 31 4.67 5.24 -23.71
C ILE A 31 3.90 3.93 -23.77
N ASP A 32 3.35 3.60 -24.94
CA ASP A 32 2.73 2.30 -25.16
C ASP A 32 3.84 1.25 -25.24
N PRO A 33 3.84 0.22 -24.37
CA PRO A 33 4.93 -0.74 -24.33
C PRO A 33 5.01 -1.54 -25.64
N ALA A 34 6.21 -1.68 -26.20
CA ALA A 34 6.46 -2.61 -27.28
C ALA A 34 6.19 -4.06 -26.82
N PRO A 35 5.66 -4.93 -27.68
CA PRO A 35 5.54 -6.33 -27.37
C PRO A 35 6.95 -6.95 -27.27
N VAL A 36 7.26 -7.54 -26.12
CA VAL A 36 8.56 -8.17 -25.84
C VAL A 36 8.36 -9.62 -25.42
N ASP A 37 9.28 -10.48 -25.82
CA ASP A 37 9.28 -11.89 -25.45
C ASP A 37 10.04 -12.08 -24.13
N VAL A 38 9.42 -12.73 -23.15
CA VAL A 38 10.01 -12.97 -21.84
C VAL A 38 11.28 -13.82 -21.92
N GLU A 39 11.35 -14.77 -22.86
CA GLU A 39 12.49 -15.65 -23.06
C GLU A 39 13.72 -14.91 -23.62
N ALA A 40 13.53 -13.73 -24.23
CA ALA A 40 14.63 -12.88 -24.66
C ALA A 40 15.39 -12.22 -23.51
N TYR A 41 14.73 -12.05 -22.35
CA TYR A 41 15.29 -11.35 -21.19
C TYR A 41 15.56 -12.28 -20.02
N PHE A 42 14.85 -13.40 -19.90
CA PHE A 42 14.97 -14.32 -18.76
C PHE A 42 15.16 -15.75 -19.24
N THR A 43 16.06 -16.48 -18.59
CA THR A 43 16.22 -17.93 -18.82
C THR A 43 15.09 -18.72 -18.18
N ALA A 44 14.77 -19.91 -18.69
CA ALA A 44 13.77 -20.80 -18.11
C ALA A 44 14.02 -21.03 -16.60
N PHE A 45 15.26 -21.24 -16.18
CA PHE A 45 15.60 -21.39 -14.75
C PHE A 45 15.24 -20.17 -13.91
N GLN A 46 15.41 -18.95 -14.44
CA GLN A 46 15.06 -17.72 -13.74
C GLN A 46 13.53 -17.55 -13.61
N LEU A 47 12.80 -17.92 -14.66
CA LEU A 47 11.33 -17.91 -14.67
C LEU A 47 10.78 -18.93 -13.68
N ASP A 48 11.23 -20.18 -13.74
CA ASP A 48 10.82 -21.24 -12.82
C ASP A 48 11.08 -20.86 -11.36
N ARG A 49 12.26 -20.32 -11.06
CA ARG A 49 12.59 -19.86 -9.71
C ARG A 49 11.65 -18.74 -9.21
N ALA A 50 11.32 -17.80 -10.08
CA ALA A 50 10.42 -16.70 -9.74
C ALA A 50 8.99 -17.21 -9.53
N GLU A 51 8.49 -18.09 -10.42
CA GLU A 51 7.15 -18.67 -10.32
C GLU A 51 7.02 -19.56 -9.08
N ASP A 52 7.98 -20.46 -8.80
CA ASP A 52 7.98 -21.32 -7.61
C ASP A 52 7.92 -20.52 -6.30
N TYR A 53 8.65 -19.41 -6.24
CA TYR A 53 8.60 -18.53 -5.09
C TYR A 53 7.28 -17.75 -5.03
N ARG A 54 6.89 -17.08 -6.10
CA ARG A 54 5.74 -16.16 -6.12
C ARG A 54 4.40 -16.88 -6.08
N SER A 55 4.26 -18.07 -6.64
CA SER A 55 3.00 -18.85 -6.55
C SER A 55 2.68 -19.19 -5.11
N VAL A 56 3.65 -19.66 -4.33
CA VAL A 56 3.47 -19.95 -2.90
C VAL A 56 3.19 -18.68 -2.11
N GLN A 57 3.93 -17.58 -2.38
CA GLN A 57 3.69 -16.30 -1.71
C GLN A 57 2.28 -15.75 -2.00
N ARG A 58 1.79 -15.90 -3.24
CA ARG A 58 0.41 -15.53 -3.61
C ARG A 58 -0.63 -16.35 -2.83
N LEU A 59 -0.45 -17.66 -2.75
CA LEU A 59 -1.34 -18.54 -1.99
C LEU A 59 -1.36 -18.19 -0.51
N LEU A 60 -0.19 -17.96 0.09
CA LEU A 60 -0.07 -17.55 1.49
C LEU A 60 -0.70 -16.17 1.73
N GLY A 61 -0.49 -15.22 0.82
CA GLY A 61 -1.12 -13.88 0.90
C GLY A 61 -2.66 -13.96 0.84
N ILE A 62 -3.22 -14.73 -0.09
CA ILE A 62 -4.67 -14.97 -0.17
C ILE A 62 -5.15 -15.71 1.09
N GLY A 63 -4.39 -16.71 1.57
CA GLY A 63 -4.67 -17.42 2.81
C GLY A 63 -4.74 -16.49 4.02
N GLY A 64 -3.78 -15.58 4.16
CA GLY A 64 -3.76 -14.56 5.20
C GLY A 64 -4.97 -13.62 5.14
N LEU A 65 -5.36 -13.20 3.93
CA LEU A 65 -6.56 -12.40 3.70
C LEU A 65 -7.83 -13.16 4.11
N VAL A 66 -7.96 -14.43 3.74
CA VAL A 66 -9.10 -15.28 4.12
C VAL A 66 -9.15 -15.49 5.64
N VAL A 67 -8.03 -15.79 6.28
CA VAL A 67 -7.93 -15.96 7.73
C VAL A 67 -8.31 -14.68 8.46
N SER A 68 -7.78 -13.53 8.05
CA SER A 68 -8.08 -12.23 8.67
C SER A 68 -9.54 -11.83 8.49
N THR A 69 -10.08 -11.94 7.26
CA THR A 69 -11.48 -11.63 6.97
C THR A 69 -12.43 -12.61 7.65
N GLY A 70 -12.09 -13.91 7.67
CA GLY A 70 -12.85 -14.96 8.36
C GLY A 70 -12.88 -14.73 9.87
N THR A 71 -11.77 -14.30 10.47
CA THR A 71 -11.70 -13.93 11.89
C THR A 71 -12.62 -12.74 12.20
N LEU A 72 -12.58 -11.70 11.37
CA LEU A 72 -13.49 -10.55 11.52
C LEU A 72 -14.96 -10.97 11.35
N ALA A 73 -15.26 -11.84 10.39
CA ALA A 73 -16.61 -12.36 10.16
C ALA A 73 -17.09 -13.18 11.35
N LEU A 74 -16.25 -14.04 11.93
CA LEU A 74 -16.55 -14.81 13.11
C LEU A 74 -16.82 -13.91 14.33
N LEU A 75 -15.98 -12.90 14.55
CA LEU A 75 -16.18 -11.93 15.61
C LEU A 75 -17.45 -11.10 15.41
N ALA A 76 -17.78 -10.71 14.18
CA ALA A 76 -19.02 -10.01 13.87
C ALA A 76 -20.26 -10.90 14.07
N TRP A 77 -20.13 -12.21 13.81
CA TRP A 77 -21.22 -13.16 13.95
C TRP A 77 -21.38 -13.66 15.38
N ARG A 78 -20.29 -14.00 16.08
CA ARG A 78 -20.28 -14.54 17.45
C ARG A 78 -19.24 -13.81 18.33
N PRO A 79 -19.47 -12.51 18.63
CA PRO A 79 -18.57 -11.78 19.51
C PRO A 79 -18.57 -12.40 20.91
N PRO A 80 -17.44 -12.39 21.64
CA PRO A 80 -17.35 -12.83 23.01
C PRO A 80 -18.11 -11.84 23.93
N ARG A 81 -19.41 -12.10 24.12
CA ARG A 81 -20.38 -11.18 24.77
C ARG A 81 -19.88 -10.67 26.12
N GLY A 82 -19.42 -11.56 27.02
CA GLY A 82 -18.96 -11.17 28.33
C GLY A 82 -17.78 -10.17 28.31
N LEU A 83 -16.89 -10.28 27.31
CA LEU A 83 -15.82 -9.31 27.10
C LEU A 83 -16.41 -7.95 26.65
N PHE A 84 -17.27 -7.95 25.63
CA PHE A 84 -17.85 -6.71 25.09
C PHE A 84 -18.82 -6.03 26.10
N GLU A 85 -19.48 -6.77 26.96
CA GLU A 85 -20.26 -6.22 28.09
C GLU A 85 -19.36 -5.48 29.09
N ARG A 86 -18.21 -6.05 29.45
CA ARG A 86 -17.21 -5.38 30.31
C ARG A 86 -16.68 -4.11 29.64
N LEU A 87 -16.31 -4.17 28.37
CA LEU A 87 -15.87 -3.02 27.57
C LEU A 87 -16.99 -1.96 27.45
N GLY A 88 -18.24 -2.39 27.40
CA GLY A 88 -19.41 -1.52 27.35
C GLY A 88 -19.63 -0.66 28.60
N ARG A 89 -19.05 -0.99 29.74
CA ARG A 89 -19.15 -0.19 30.97
C ARG A 89 -18.48 1.18 30.83
N ARG A 90 -17.40 1.27 30.06
CA ARG A 90 -16.72 2.51 29.67
C ARG A 90 -16.60 2.56 28.15
N PRO A 91 -17.68 2.91 27.43
CA PRO A 91 -17.82 2.56 26.02
C PRO A 91 -16.75 3.17 25.11
N LEU A 92 -16.25 4.38 25.39
CA LEU A 92 -15.20 4.98 24.56
C LEU A 92 -13.84 4.32 24.78
N LEU A 93 -13.43 4.12 26.04
CA LEU A 93 -12.22 3.35 26.37
C LEU A 93 -12.34 1.91 25.91
N GLY A 94 -13.53 1.32 26.08
CA GLY A 94 -13.83 -0.02 25.59
C GLY A 94 -13.76 -0.14 24.07
N ALA A 95 -14.09 0.91 23.32
CA ALA A 95 -13.95 0.93 21.88
C ALA A 95 -12.47 1.00 21.45
N ALA A 96 -11.67 1.82 22.12
CA ALA A 96 -10.23 1.85 21.91
C ALA A 96 -9.60 0.48 22.22
N ALA A 97 -9.94 -0.11 23.37
CA ALA A 97 -9.44 -1.44 23.74
C ALA A 97 -9.91 -2.54 22.77
N ALA A 98 -11.14 -2.47 22.27
CA ALA A 98 -11.65 -3.42 21.27
C ALA A 98 -10.94 -3.27 19.93
N GLY A 99 -10.69 -2.03 19.47
CA GLY A 99 -9.91 -1.78 18.26
C GLY A 99 -8.50 -2.35 18.35
N ALA A 100 -7.78 -2.03 19.42
CA ALA A 100 -6.45 -2.58 19.70
C ALA A 100 -6.46 -4.10 19.78
N GLY A 101 -7.42 -4.67 20.54
CA GLY A 101 -7.53 -6.12 20.71
C GLY A 101 -7.86 -6.86 19.41
N ILE A 102 -8.70 -6.30 18.53
CA ILE A 102 -8.96 -6.86 17.19
C ILE A 102 -7.68 -6.82 16.35
N SER A 103 -6.94 -5.71 16.36
CA SER A 103 -5.67 -5.59 15.63
C SER A 103 -4.66 -6.63 16.08
N VAL A 104 -4.43 -6.76 17.37
CA VAL A 104 -3.52 -7.78 17.94
C VAL A 104 -3.97 -9.19 17.57
N LEU A 105 -5.28 -9.50 17.68
CA LEU A 105 -5.80 -10.81 17.32
C LEU A 105 -5.55 -11.15 15.85
N LEU A 106 -5.75 -10.18 14.93
CA LEU A 106 -5.49 -10.39 13.49
C LEU A 106 -4.01 -10.68 13.23
N VAL A 107 -3.09 -9.97 13.89
CA VAL A 107 -1.65 -10.30 13.82
C VAL A 107 -1.39 -11.70 14.34
N MET A 108 -1.92 -12.08 15.50
CA MET A 108 -1.68 -13.40 16.10
C MET A 108 -2.20 -14.56 15.23
N VAL A 109 -3.36 -14.40 14.60
CA VAL A 109 -3.90 -15.45 13.71
C VAL A 109 -3.20 -15.49 12.34
N GLY A 110 -2.63 -14.36 11.88
CA GLY A 110 -1.83 -14.27 10.67
C GLY A 110 -0.38 -14.75 10.84
N LEU A 111 0.15 -14.68 12.07
CA LEU A 111 1.57 -14.92 12.37
C LEU A 111 2.16 -16.24 11.83
N PRO A 112 1.45 -17.39 11.85
CA PRO A 112 1.97 -18.62 11.23
C PRO A 112 2.18 -18.47 9.71
N ILE A 113 1.30 -17.76 9.04
CA ILE A 113 1.40 -17.51 7.59
C ILE A 113 2.56 -16.56 7.32
N ASP A 114 2.68 -15.48 8.09
CA ASP A 114 3.77 -14.51 7.97
C ASP A 114 5.13 -15.16 8.23
N ALA A 115 5.23 -16.05 9.23
CA ALA A 115 6.44 -16.82 9.52
C ALA A 115 6.80 -17.76 8.36
N TRP A 116 5.80 -18.39 7.73
CA TRP A 116 6.04 -19.24 6.57
C TRP A 116 6.50 -18.42 5.35
N GLN A 117 5.82 -17.30 5.05
CA GLN A 117 6.25 -16.37 3.98
C GLN A 117 7.69 -15.91 4.19
N ARG A 118 8.05 -15.60 5.44
CA ARG A 118 9.41 -15.24 5.80
C ARG A 118 10.41 -16.39 5.59
N SER A 119 10.08 -17.62 6.01
CA SER A 119 10.93 -18.78 5.76
C SER A 119 11.25 -18.93 4.27
N ARG A 120 10.21 -18.84 3.43
CA ARG A 120 10.38 -18.86 1.97
C ARG A 120 11.26 -17.73 1.44
N ALA A 121 11.15 -16.53 2.04
CA ALA A 121 11.99 -15.39 1.66
C ALA A 121 13.46 -15.59 2.07
N LEU A 122 13.72 -16.26 3.19
CA LEU A 122 15.06 -16.70 3.59
C LEU A 122 15.63 -17.73 2.61
N ASP A 123 14.85 -18.73 2.19
CA ASP A 123 15.26 -19.80 1.27
C ASP A 123 15.73 -19.24 -0.09
N VAL A 124 15.12 -18.16 -0.58
CA VAL A 124 15.53 -17.52 -1.85
C VAL A 124 16.52 -16.38 -1.65
N GLY A 125 16.94 -16.10 -0.42
CA GLY A 125 17.92 -15.06 -0.08
C GLY A 125 17.37 -13.63 -0.10
N LEU A 126 16.04 -13.45 -0.10
CA LEU A 126 15.42 -12.11 -0.04
C LEU A 126 15.40 -11.52 1.37
N ALA A 127 15.18 -12.35 2.40
CA ALA A 127 15.25 -11.91 3.79
C ALA A 127 16.66 -12.14 4.34
N THR A 128 17.19 -11.16 5.05
CA THR A 128 18.54 -11.19 5.68
C THR A 128 18.49 -11.13 7.20
N GLN A 129 17.39 -10.62 7.73
CA GLN A 129 17.17 -10.39 9.15
C GLN A 129 17.14 -11.70 9.94
N SER A 130 17.67 -11.72 11.17
CA SER A 130 17.54 -12.86 12.08
C SER A 130 16.10 -13.07 12.57
N TRP A 131 15.76 -14.29 13.03
CA TRP A 131 14.41 -14.55 13.60
C TRP A 131 14.10 -13.71 14.85
N PRO A 132 15.05 -13.47 15.80
CA PRO A 132 14.80 -12.58 16.93
C PRO A 132 14.55 -11.13 16.52
N ASP A 133 15.30 -10.59 15.56
CA ASP A 133 15.11 -9.22 15.07
C ASP A 133 13.77 -9.08 14.34
N TRP A 134 13.38 -10.09 13.56
CA TRP A 134 12.05 -10.12 12.95
C TRP A 134 10.94 -10.17 13.99
N ALA A 135 11.07 -10.98 15.03
CA ALA A 135 10.08 -11.03 16.11
C ALA A 135 9.97 -9.68 16.83
N LEU A 136 11.09 -8.97 17.04
CA LEU A 136 11.09 -7.63 17.60
C LEU A 136 10.35 -6.64 16.68
N ASP A 137 10.57 -6.71 15.36
CA ASP A 137 9.86 -5.86 14.41
C ASP A 137 8.33 -6.20 14.36
N VAL A 138 7.96 -7.48 14.51
CA VAL A 138 6.55 -7.88 14.68
C VAL A 138 5.94 -7.25 15.94
N VAL A 139 6.65 -7.25 17.06
CA VAL A 139 6.18 -6.60 18.30
C VAL A 139 6.03 -5.10 18.11
N LYS A 140 7.03 -4.42 17.52
CA LYS A 140 6.97 -2.98 17.23
C LYS A 140 5.80 -2.61 16.32
N SER A 141 5.66 -3.33 15.20
CA SER A 141 4.58 -3.10 14.23
C SER A 141 3.19 -3.39 14.84
N THR A 142 3.09 -4.43 15.67
CA THR A 142 1.85 -4.74 16.40
C THR A 142 1.49 -3.64 17.39
N ALA A 143 2.47 -3.08 18.10
CA ALA A 143 2.23 -1.98 19.04
C ALA A 143 1.74 -0.71 18.32
N VAL A 144 2.40 -0.34 17.20
CA VAL A 144 1.98 0.80 16.36
C VAL A 144 0.58 0.55 15.78
N GLY A 145 0.35 -0.63 15.19
CA GLY A 145 -0.94 -1.01 14.62
C GLY A 145 -2.07 -1.03 15.65
N ALA A 146 -1.81 -1.56 16.87
CA ALA A 146 -2.78 -1.55 17.96
C ALA A 146 -3.11 -0.12 18.43
N GLY A 147 -2.12 0.78 18.49
CA GLY A 147 -2.34 2.20 18.77
C GLY A 147 -3.25 2.88 17.76
N VAL A 148 -2.95 2.69 16.46
CA VAL A 148 -3.78 3.22 15.36
C VAL A 148 -5.20 2.63 15.41
N ALA A 149 -5.32 1.31 15.62
CA ALA A 149 -6.61 0.63 15.73
C ALA A 149 -7.41 1.05 16.97
N ALA A 150 -6.74 1.38 18.07
CA ALA A 150 -7.39 1.95 19.26
C ALA A 150 -8.06 3.30 18.95
N VAL A 151 -7.33 4.21 18.30
CA VAL A 151 -7.87 5.50 17.84
C VAL A 151 -9.00 5.27 16.82
N GLY A 152 -8.81 4.38 15.85
CA GLY A 152 -9.82 4.01 14.87
C GLY A 152 -11.11 3.48 15.49
N GLY A 153 -11.00 2.57 16.47
CA GLY A 153 -12.15 2.01 17.20
C GLY A 153 -12.89 3.05 18.03
N LEU A 154 -12.14 3.94 18.70
CA LEU A 154 -12.71 5.08 19.43
C LEU A 154 -13.50 5.99 18.48
N LEU A 155 -12.87 6.45 17.39
CA LEU A 155 -13.51 7.33 16.39
C LEU A 155 -14.72 6.66 15.76
N ALA A 156 -14.61 5.39 15.35
CA ALA A 156 -15.72 4.64 14.76
C ALA A 156 -16.94 4.62 15.70
N LEU A 157 -16.73 4.31 16.99
CA LEU A 157 -17.84 4.30 17.95
C LEU A 157 -18.41 5.70 18.19
N VAL A 158 -17.56 6.74 18.26
CA VAL A 158 -18.01 8.15 18.39
C VAL A 158 -18.90 8.51 17.20
N LEU A 159 -18.46 8.23 15.98
CA LEU A 159 -19.18 8.56 14.75
C LEU A 159 -20.52 7.82 14.68
N VAL A 160 -20.52 6.51 14.93
CA VAL A 160 -21.73 5.68 14.94
C VAL A 160 -22.75 6.16 15.99
N ARG A 161 -22.29 6.60 17.17
CA ARG A 161 -23.17 7.13 18.24
C ARG A 161 -23.68 8.53 17.96
N ARG A 162 -22.85 9.39 17.40
CA ARG A 162 -23.19 10.81 17.16
C ARG A 162 -24.06 10.98 15.92
N PHE A 163 -23.79 10.19 14.85
CA PHE A 163 -24.40 10.32 13.52
C PHE A 163 -25.14 9.03 13.11
N ARG A 164 -25.97 8.49 13.94
CA ARG A 164 -26.60 7.15 13.87
C ARG A 164 -27.10 6.73 12.49
N ARG A 165 -27.59 7.66 11.66
CA ARG A 165 -28.14 7.39 10.32
C ARG A 165 -27.14 7.58 9.19
N ASN A 166 -26.20 8.50 9.36
CA ASN A 166 -25.34 8.99 8.27
C ASN A 166 -23.88 9.11 8.74
N TRP A 167 -23.37 8.13 9.55
CA TRP A 167 -21.99 8.17 10.05
C TRP A 167 -20.95 8.00 8.93
N TRP A 168 -21.39 7.53 7.74
CA TRP A 168 -20.54 7.46 6.56
C TRP A 168 -19.94 8.81 6.16
N ALA A 169 -20.71 9.89 6.25
CA ALA A 169 -20.27 11.20 5.79
C ALA A 169 -19.09 11.76 6.63
N PRO A 170 -19.18 11.85 7.98
CA PRO A 170 -18.01 12.22 8.78
C PRO A 170 -16.92 11.15 8.77
N ALA A 171 -17.23 9.86 8.55
CA ALA A 171 -16.22 8.82 8.38
C ALA A 171 -15.37 9.04 7.13
N ALA A 172 -15.98 9.50 6.01
CA ALA A 172 -15.22 9.88 4.82
C ALA A 172 -14.19 10.97 5.10
N VAL A 173 -14.60 12.02 5.84
CA VAL A 173 -13.69 13.10 6.26
C VAL A 173 -12.55 12.57 7.14
N VAL A 174 -12.87 11.69 8.11
CA VAL A 174 -11.86 11.08 8.98
C VAL A 174 -10.87 10.24 8.19
N ILE A 175 -11.33 9.46 7.21
CA ILE A 175 -10.45 8.63 6.36
C ILE A 175 -9.51 9.51 5.52
N VAL A 176 -10.02 10.57 4.91
CA VAL A 176 -9.18 11.51 4.14
C VAL A 176 -8.18 12.22 5.04
N ALA A 177 -8.62 12.73 6.19
CA ALA A 177 -7.74 13.36 7.17
C ALA A 177 -6.66 12.38 7.68
N PHE A 178 -7.03 11.13 7.94
CA PHE A 178 -6.09 10.08 8.32
C PHE A 178 -5.06 9.84 7.21
N GLY A 179 -5.47 9.76 5.93
CA GLY A 179 -4.56 9.65 4.79
C GLY A 179 -3.55 10.80 4.75
N VAL A 180 -4.00 12.05 4.88
CA VAL A 180 -3.12 13.24 4.91
C VAL A 180 -2.15 13.17 6.09
N ILE A 181 -2.64 12.86 7.30
CA ILE A 181 -1.82 12.77 8.51
C ILE A 181 -0.77 11.65 8.37
N THR A 182 -1.15 10.49 7.83
CA THR A 182 -0.25 9.35 7.67
C THR A 182 0.89 9.68 6.72
N ILE A 183 0.63 10.32 5.60
CA ILE A 183 1.64 10.73 4.63
C ILE A 183 2.69 11.66 5.26
N TRP A 184 2.25 12.57 6.12
CA TRP A 184 3.15 13.49 6.81
C TRP A 184 3.88 12.84 7.99
N LEU A 185 3.17 12.03 8.78
CA LEU A 185 3.67 11.45 10.03
C LEU A 185 4.59 10.24 9.78
N TRP A 186 4.33 9.46 8.72
CA TRP A 186 5.03 8.21 8.46
C TRP A 186 6.55 8.41 8.35
N PRO A 187 7.08 9.26 7.46
CA PRO A 187 8.53 9.40 7.29
C PRO A 187 9.23 10.06 8.48
N VAL A 188 8.48 10.75 9.36
CA VAL A 188 9.06 11.47 10.49
C VAL A 188 9.01 10.67 11.79
N VAL A 189 7.95 9.87 11.99
CA VAL A 189 7.72 9.17 13.26
C VAL A 189 7.80 7.66 13.12
N ILE A 190 7.21 7.09 12.05
CA ILE A 190 7.09 5.64 11.92
C ILE A 190 8.37 5.03 11.33
N ASP A 191 8.87 5.59 10.23
CA ASP A 191 10.08 5.05 9.59
C ASP A 191 11.28 4.95 10.54
N PRO A 192 11.58 5.95 11.41
CA PRO A 192 12.72 5.89 12.34
C PRO A 192 12.57 4.84 13.45
N ILE A 193 11.36 4.29 13.68
CA ILE A 193 11.17 3.17 14.63
C ILE A 193 11.82 1.88 14.08
N PHE A 194 11.87 1.77 12.76
CA PHE A 194 12.31 0.57 12.07
C PHE A 194 13.66 0.70 11.40
N ASN A 195 14.04 1.88 10.94
CA ASN A 195 15.19 2.10 10.07
C ASN A 195 16.11 3.20 10.61
N ASP A 196 17.40 3.03 10.36
CA ASP A 196 18.41 4.05 10.63
C ASP A 196 18.67 4.85 9.34
N PHE A 197 18.58 6.16 9.43
CA PHE A 197 18.77 7.09 8.31
C PHE A 197 20.06 7.87 8.49
N GLU A 198 20.95 7.78 7.53
CA GLU A 198 22.20 8.54 7.49
C GLU A 198 22.23 9.45 6.27
N LYS A 199 22.69 10.69 6.44
CA LYS A 199 22.94 11.56 5.30
C LYS A 199 23.97 10.93 4.38
N LEU A 200 23.67 10.86 3.08
CA LEU A 200 24.61 10.35 2.12
C LEU A 200 25.81 11.29 2.03
N PRO A 201 27.05 10.83 2.29
CA PRO A 201 28.24 11.68 2.24
C PRO A 201 28.46 12.27 0.83
N PRO A 202 29.20 13.39 0.72
CA PRO A 202 29.59 13.91 -0.58
C PRO A 202 30.28 12.83 -1.44
N GLY A 203 29.81 12.70 -2.68
CA GLY A 203 30.32 11.67 -3.60
C GLY A 203 29.51 11.61 -4.88
N PRO A 204 29.89 10.73 -5.82
CA PRO A 204 29.29 10.68 -7.15
C PRO A 204 27.76 10.42 -7.13
N VAL A 205 27.30 9.48 -6.30
CA VAL A 205 25.87 9.16 -6.21
C VAL A 205 25.04 10.35 -5.70
N ARG A 206 25.54 11.05 -4.65
CA ARG A 206 24.85 12.21 -4.13
C ARG A 206 24.79 13.35 -5.16
N GLN A 207 25.89 13.54 -5.92
CA GLN A 207 25.93 14.54 -7.00
C GLN A 207 24.93 14.21 -8.12
N ASP A 208 24.82 12.95 -8.52
CA ASP A 208 23.83 12.52 -9.50
C ASP A 208 22.39 12.80 -9.05
N VAL A 209 22.07 12.42 -7.80
CA VAL A 209 20.72 12.67 -7.24
C VAL A 209 20.36 14.15 -7.27
N LEU A 210 21.27 15.00 -6.81
CA LEU A 210 21.03 16.43 -6.77
C LEU A 210 20.98 17.05 -8.18
N GLY A 211 21.85 16.60 -9.11
CA GLY A 211 21.84 17.02 -10.50
C GLY A 211 20.54 16.65 -11.21
N LEU A 212 20.09 15.40 -11.06
CA LEU A 212 18.80 14.96 -11.62
C LEU A 212 17.61 15.73 -11.02
N ALA A 213 17.66 16.05 -9.72
CA ALA A 213 16.61 16.83 -9.08
C ALA A 213 16.54 18.26 -9.65
N ASP A 214 17.70 18.88 -9.90
CA ASP A 214 17.79 20.21 -10.54
C ASP A 214 17.28 20.17 -11.98
N GLU A 215 17.70 19.20 -12.79
CA GLU A 215 17.21 18.97 -14.17
C GLU A 215 15.69 18.73 -14.21
N ALA A 216 15.17 17.93 -13.26
CA ALA A 216 13.74 17.69 -13.12
C ALA A 216 12.95 18.93 -12.63
N GLY A 217 13.63 19.95 -12.10
CA GLY A 217 13.02 21.10 -11.44
C GLY A 217 12.26 20.69 -10.16
N VAL A 218 12.80 19.71 -9.43
CA VAL A 218 12.26 19.23 -8.14
C VAL A 218 13.18 19.66 -7.03
N ASP A 219 12.67 20.48 -6.11
CA ASP A 219 13.44 20.94 -4.96
C ASP A 219 13.63 19.78 -3.95
N VAL A 220 14.87 19.32 -3.80
CA VAL A 220 15.30 18.25 -2.89
C VAL A 220 16.26 18.83 -1.87
N GLY A 221 15.87 18.80 -0.60
CA GLY A 221 16.68 19.37 0.47
C GLY A 221 17.89 18.50 0.84
N GLU A 222 17.74 17.17 0.87
CA GLU A 222 18.82 16.27 1.31
C GLU A 222 18.66 14.85 0.76
N VAL A 223 19.77 14.13 0.69
CA VAL A 223 19.85 12.71 0.26
C VAL A 223 20.27 11.86 1.45
N TYR A 224 19.50 10.81 1.71
CA TYR A 224 19.75 9.86 2.80
C TYR A 224 20.01 8.45 2.26
N ARG A 225 20.78 7.70 2.99
CA ARG A 225 20.91 6.26 2.90
C ARG A 225 20.16 5.64 4.08
N VAL A 226 19.47 4.51 3.83
CA VAL A 226 18.81 3.71 4.87
C VAL A 226 19.39 2.30 4.89
N ASP A 227 19.51 1.70 6.08
CA ASP A 227 20.10 0.39 6.36
C ASP A 227 19.20 -0.79 5.99
N ALA A 228 18.62 -0.78 4.81
CA ALA A 228 17.66 -1.80 4.34
C ALA A 228 18.29 -3.20 4.27
N SER A 229 19.59 -3.31 3.97
CA SER A 229 20.32 -4.58 3.87
C SER A 229 20.28 -5.42 5.15
N ARG A 230 20.02 -4.80 6.30
CA ARG A 230 19.80 -5.50 7.57
C ARG A 230 18.57 -6.43 7.54
N ARG A 231 17.58 -6.12 6.70
CA ARG A 231 16.31 -6.86 6.62
C ARG A 231 16.11 -7.63 5.33
N THR A 232 16.62 -7.09 4.24
CA THR A 232 16.30 -7.60 2.90
C THR A 232 17.44 -7.34 1.92
N THR A 233 17.55 -8.19 0.91
CA THR A 233 18.37 -7.91 -0.27
C THR A 233 17.61 -7.13 -1.34
N ALA A 234 16.30 -6.96 -1.20
CA ALA A 234 15.49 -6.21 -2.15
C ALA A 234 15.89 -4.73 -2.18
N ALA A 235 16.18 -4.23 -3.37
CA ALA A 235 16.59 -2.85 -3.59
C ALA A 235 15.35 -1.94 -3.77
N ASN A 236 15.43 -0.71 -3.26
CA ASN A 236 14.41 0.31 -3.41
C ASN A 236 14.98 1.72 -3.19
N ALA A 237 14.21 2.73 -3.59
CA ALA A 237 14.40 4.13 -3.23
C ALA A 237 13.03 4.81 -3.10
N TYR A 238 12.98 5.99 -2.53
CA TYR A 238 11.77 6.82 -2.51
C TYR A 238 12.10 8.29 -2.27
N VAL A 239 11.19 9.17 -2.70
CA VAL A 239 11.25 10.59 -2.34
C VAL A 239 10.12 10.88 -1.35
N GLY A 240 10.48 11.24 -0.12
CA GLY A 240 9.56 11.57 0.96
C GLY A 240 9.67 13.04 1.38
N GLY A 241 8.65 13.53 2.11
CA GLY A 241 8.58 14.90 2.59
C GLY A 241 7.69 15.80 1.73
N LEU A 242 7.45 17.02 2.20
CA LEU A 242 6.58 18.03 1.56
C LEU A 242 7.32 19.35 1.39
N GLY A 243 7.09 20.04 0.26
CA GLY A 243 7.73 21.33 -0.02
C GLY A 243 9.25 21.26 0.03
N HIS A 244 9.89 22.20 0.73
CA HIS A 244 11.35 22.24 0.91
C HIS A 244 11.94 21.17 1.82
N SER A 245 11.11 20.35 2.50
CA SER A 245 11.56 19.22 3.33
C SER A 245 11.66 17.90 2.56
N LYS A 246 11.53 17.91 1.24
CA LYS A 246 11.68 16.72 0.41
C LYS A 246 13.08 16.15 0.54
N ARG A 247 13.15 14.84 0.73
CA ARG A 247 14.39 14.07 0.83
C ARG A 247 14.34 12.86 -0.08
N VAL A 248 15.42 12.57 -0.76
CA VAL A 248 15.62 11.31 -1.47
C VAL A 248 16.21 10.30 -0.50
N VAL A 249 15.61 9.14 -0.41
CA VAL A 249 16.10 8.04 0.43
C VAL A 249 16.45 6.87 -0.47
N LEU A 250 17.72 6.46 -0.42
CA LEU A 250 18.25 5.32 -1.16
C LEU A 250 18.52 4.16 -0.20
N TYR A 251 18.11 2.95 -0.55
CA TYR A 251 18.51 1.77 0.17
C TYR A 251 20.00 1.52 -0.02
N ASP A 252 20.70 1.14 1.04
CA ASP A 252 22.14 0.82 1.00
C ASP A 252 22.46 -0.30 0.01
N ASN A 253 21.59 -1.28 -0.12
CA ASN A 253 21.70 -2.38 -1.08
C ASN A 253 21.43 -1.97 -2.54
N LEU A 254 20.70 -0.87 -2.80
CA LEU A 254 20.59 -0.27 -4.13
C LEU A 254 21.94 0.36 -4.52
N ILE A 255 22.50 1.18 -3.63
CA ILE A 255 23.77 1.87 -3.86
C ILE A 255 24.92 0.88 -4.07
N ALA A 256 24.95 -0.20 -3.28
CA ALA A 256 26.03 -1.19 -3.32
C ALA A 256 25.87 -2.24 -4.43
N GLY A 257 24.65 -2.51 -4.88
CA GLY A 257 24.32 -3.65 -5.74
C GLY A 257 23.97 -3.32 -7.18
N PHE A 258 23.87 -2.04 -7.54
CA PHE A 258 23.48 -1.61 -8.88
C PHE A 258 24.52 -0.65 -9.50
N PRO A 259 24.72 -0.69 -10.81
CA PRO A 259 25.48 0.29 -11.54
C PRO A 259 24.93 1.71 -11.34
N ARG A 260 25.78 2.71 -11.47
CA ARG A 260 25.44 4.11 -11.19
C ARG A 260 24.36 4.66 -12.13
N ASP A 261 24.37 4.27 -13.39
CA ASP A 261 23.35 4.59 -14.39
C ASP A 261 21.97 4.04 -14.00
N GLU A 262 21.91 2.80 -13.51
CA GLU A 262 20.69 2.19 -13.02
C GLU A 262 20.16 2.89 -11.74
N VAL A 263 21.05 3.29 -10.81
CA VAL A 263 20.65 4.10 -9.63
C VAL A 263 20.07 5.45 -10.07
N ARG A 264 20.66 6.09 -11.09
CA ARG A 264 20.14 7.35 -11.68
C ARG A 264 18.71 7.17 -12.20
N LEU A 265 18.41 6.06 -12.88
CA LEU A 265 17.06 5.74 -13.38
C LEU A 265 16.03 5.61 -12.27
N VAL A 266 16.37 4.91 -11.18
CA VAL A 266 15.48 4.81 -10.02
C VAL A 266 15.19 6.19 -9.44
N VAL A 267 16.23 7.02 -9.29
CA VAL A 267 16.06 8.39 -8.77
C VAL A 267 15.20 9.23 -9.73
N ALA A 268 15.43 9.13 -11.04
CA ALA A 268 14.65 9.85 -12.04
C ALA A 268 13.17 9.44 -12.01
N HIS A 269 12.87 8.15 -11.84
CA HIS A 269 11.52 7.64 -11.65
C HIS A 269 10.84 8.26 -10.42
N GLU A 270 11.51 8.27 -9.27
CA GLU A 270 11.00 8.86 -8.03
C GLU A 270 10.78 10.38 -8.14
N LEU A 271 11.68 11.08 -8.86
CA LEU A 271 11.51 12.48 -9.16
C LEU A 271 10.31 12.73 -10.07
N GLY A 272 9.99 11.79 -10.98
CA GLY A 272 8.78 11.80 -11.80
C GLY A 272 7.51 11.88 -10.98
N HIS A 273 7.38 11.09 -9.92
CA HIS A 273 6.25 11.16 -8.99
C HIS A 273 6.12 12.54 -8.33
N GLN A 274 7.25 13.15 -7.95
CA GLN A 274 7.24 14.49 -7.37
C GLN A 274 6.88 15.57 -8.41
N LYS A 275 7.44 15.48 -9.61
CA LYS A 275 7.17 16.39 -10.73
C LYS A 275 5.69 16.43 -11.07
N HIS A 276 5.05 15.28 -11.06
CA HIS A 276 3.64 15.12 -11.44
C HIS A 276 2.65 15.22 -10.26
N ASN A 277 3.14 15.48 -9.03
CA ASN A 277 2.32 15.56 -7.81
C ASN A 277 1.44 14.34 -7.59
N ASP A 278 1.97 13.12 -7.81
CA ASP A 278 1.21 11.89 -7.78
C ASP A 278 0.65 11.57 -6.39
N LEU A 279 1.34 11.98 -5.33
CA LEU A 279 0.83 11.89 -3.96
C LEU A 279 -0.48 12.67 -3.78
N SER A 280 -0.52 13.91 -4.28
CA SER A 280 -1.74 14.74 -4.23
C SER A 280 -2.86 14.15 -5.08
N ARG A 281 -2.53 13.52 -6.21
CA ARG A 281 -3.46 12.78 -7.06
C ARG A 281 -4.08 11.60 -6.33
N GLY A 282 -3.27 10.81 -5.62
CA GLY A 282 -3.74 9.71 -4.78
C GLY A 282 -4.67 10.17 -3.65
N LEU A 283 -4.32 11.28 -2.97
CA LEU A 283 -5.19 11.88 -1.95
C LEU A 283 -6.51 12.40 -2.53
N LEU A 284 -6.48 13.00 -3.71
CA LEU A 284 -7.70 13.44 -4.40
C LEU A 284 -8.58 12.26 -4.78
N TRP A 285 -7.97 11.17 -5.29
CA TRP A 285 -8.70 9.93 -5.55
C TRP A 285 -9.37 9.42 -4.28
N LEU A 286 -8.63 9.35 -3.17
CA LEU A 286 -9.20 8.97 -1.87
C LEU A 286 -10.36 9.88 -1.46
N ALA A 287 -10.22 11.19 -1.61
CA ALA A 287 -11.26 12.16 -1.27
C ALA A 287 -12.54 12.00 -2.10
N LEU A 288 -12.39 11.68 -3.39
CA LEU A 288 -13.53 11.44 -4.30
C LEU A 288 -14.24 10.11 -4.01
N VAL A 289 -13.49 9.07 -3.64
CA VAL A 289 -14.02 7.71 -3.43
C VAL A 289 -14.50 7.48 -2.00
N ALA A 290 -13.89 8.12 -1.00
CA ALA A 290 -14.21 7.90 0.40
C ALA A 290 -15.71 8.05 0.74
N PRO A 291 -16.47 9.03 0.22
CA PRO A 291 -17.90 9.14 0.52
C PRO A 291 -18.71 7.91 0.08
N ALA A 292 -18.48 7.41 -1.14
CA ALA A 292 -19.16 6.21 -1.65
C ALA A 292 -18.70 4.95 -0.94
N GLY A 293 -17.38 4.83 -0.67
CA GLY A 293 -16.78 3.71 0.05
C GLY A 293 -17.26 3.60 1.49
N THR A 294 -17.31 4.71 2.22
CA THR A 294 -17.81 4.73 3.61
C THR A 294 -19.32 4.52 3.67
N PHE A 295 -20.08 5.01 2.68
CA PHE A 295 -21.50 4.70 2.57
C PHE A 295 -21.72 3.20 2.35
N PHE A 296 -20.96 2.58 1.48
CA PHE A 296 -20.98 1.14 1.26
C PHE A 296 -20.57 0.38 2.54
N ALA A 297 -19.49 0.79 3.21
CA ALA A 297 -19.07 0.20 4.49
C ALA A 297 -20.15 0.35 5.57
N GLN A 298 -20.84 1.49 5.65
CA GLN A 298 -21.98 1.65 6.57
C GLN A 298 -23.08 0.64 6.28
N ARG A 299 -23.47 0.46 5.02
CA ARG A 299 -24.56 -0.48 4.67
C ARG A 299 -24.21 -1.92 4.99
N LEU A 300 -22.93 -2.32 4.75
CA LEU A 300 -22.42 -3.63 5.14
C LEU A 300 -22.39 -3.80 6.66
N ALA A 301 -21.84 -2.82 7.37
CA ALA A 301 -21.73 -2.86 8.83
C ALA A 301 -23.14 -2.96 9.48
N GLU A 302 -24.12 -2.22 8.98
CA GLU A 302 -25.52 -2.32 9.43
C GLU A 302 -26.12 -3.70 9.16
N ALA A 303 -25.79 -4.33 8.01
CA ALA A 303 -26.24 -5.68 7.72
C ALA A 303 -25.66 -6.71 8.69
N PHE A 304 -24.36 -6.63 8.99
CA PHE A 304 -23.67 -7.55 9.90
C PHE A 304 -23.95 -7.27 11.38
N GLY A 305 -24.07 -5.98 11.74
CA GLY A 305 -24.21 -5.53 13.14
C GLY A 305 -25.66 -5.27 13.59
N ARG A 306 -26.68 -5.52 12.75
CA ARG A 306 -28.08 -5.21 13.05
C ARG A 306 -28.57 -5.78 14.39
N ARG A 307 -28.21 -7.01 14.69
CA ARG A 307 -28.56 -7.66 15.96
C ARG A 307 -27.93 -7.02 17.21
N TYR A 308 -26.97 -6.14 17.04
CA TYR A 308 -26.29 -5.39 18.10
C TYR A 308 -26.69 -3.91 18.10
N GLY A 309 -27.80 -3.58 17.42
CA GLY A 309 -28.37 -2.24 17.37
C GLY A 309 -27.69 -1.30 16.38
N LEU A 310 -26.80 -1.79 15.50
CA LEU A 310 -26.21 -0.95 14.46
C LEU A 310 -27.26 -0.64 13.38
N GLY A 311 -27.44 0.64 13.08
CA GLY A 311 -28.46 1.13 12.14
C GLY A 311 -29.84 1.33 12.77
N ASP A 312 -30.04 1.01 14.05
CA ASP A 312 -31.26 1.34 14.80
C ASP A 312 -31.10 2.71 15.49
N PRO A 313 -31.91 3.73 15.13
CA PRO A 313 -31.83 5.04 15.78
C PRO A 313 -32.21 5.04 17.26
N ALA A 314 -32.98 4.04 17.73
CA ALA A 314 -33.41 3.93 19.10
C ALA A 314 -32.32 3.34 20.01
N VAL A 315 -31.38 2.56 19.44
CA VAL A 315 -30.35 1.86 20.20
C VAL A 315 -29.06 2.68 20.19
N LYS A 316 -28.39 2.80 21.35
CA LYS A 316 -27.07 3.41 21.47
C LYS A 316 -25.99 2.30 21.42
N PRO A 317 -25.31 2.11 20.28
CA PRO A 317 -24.41 0.97 20.12
C PRO A 317 -23.22 1.02 21.11
N GLY A 318 -22.78 -0.17 21.53
CA GLY A 318 -21.55 -0.37 22.31
C GLY A 318 -20.37 -0.82 21.46
N PRO A 319 -19.19 -1.10 22.07
CA PRO A 319 -18.02 -1.59 21.36
C PRO A 319 -18.24 -2.90 20.58
N ILE A 320 -19.28 -3.67 20.92
CA ILE A 320 -19.66 -4.94 20.28
C ILE A 320 -19.92 -4.82 18.76
N VAL A 321 -20.19 -3.60 18.27
CA VAL A 321 -20.41 -3.37 16.81
C VAL A 321 -19.10 -3.23 16.02
N LEU A 322 -17.96 -3.03 16.69
CA LEU A 322 -16.68 -2.76 16.02
C LEU A 322 -16.19 -3.89 15.10
N PRO A 323 -16.35 -5.19 15.43
CA PRO A 323 -16.01 -6.25 14.48
C PRO A 323 -16.81 -6.16 13.17
N ALA A 324 -18.09 -5.80 13.23
CA ALA A 324 -18.91 -5.62 12.03
C ALA A 324 -18.49 -4.40 11.22
N VAL A 325 -18.10 -3.31 11.87
CA VAL A 325 -17.55 -2.12 11.21
C VAL A 325 -16.20 -2.44 10.57
N ALA A 326 -15.29 -3.11 11.29
CA ALA A 326 -13.99 -3.51 10.76
C ALA A 326 -14.12 -4.42 9.54
N LEU A 327 -14.96 -5.46 9.62
CA LEU A 327 -15.25 -6.36 8.48
C LEU A 327 -15.78 -5.57 7.28
N ALA A 328 -16.72 -4.67 7.50
CA ALA A 328 -17.32 -3.88 6.42
C ALA A 328 -16.30 -2.95 5.75
N VAL A 329 -15.43 -2.31 6.52
CA VAL A 329 -14.35 -1.46 6.01
C VAL A 329 -13.35 -2.31 5.21
N THR A 330 -12.93 -3.48 5.73
CA THR A 330 -12.03 -4.39 5.01
C THR A 330 -12.61 -4.82 3.67
N LEU A 331 -13.88 -5.25 3.63
CA LEU A 331 -14.52 -5.67 2.38
C LEU A 331 -14.69 -4.51 1.38
N ALA A 332 -15.01 -3.31 1.88
CA ALA A 332 -15.09 -2.12 1.04
C ALA A 332 -13.72 -1.74 0.45
N SER A 333 -12.67 -1.79 1.26
CA SER A 333 -11.29 -1.49 0.82
C SER A 333 -10.80 -2.50 -0.22
N LEU A 334 -11.08 -3.78 -0.06
CA LEU A 334 -10.73 -4.82 -1.04
C LEU A 334 -11.43 -4.60 -2.39
N LEU A 335 -12.72 -4.28 -2.36
CA LEU A 335 -13.50 -4.02 -3.57
C LEU A 335 -13.00 -2.80 -4.33
N LEU A 336 -12.73 -1.70 -3.61
CA LEU A 336 -12.35 -0.42 -4.22
C LEU A 336 -10.86 -0.32 -4.54
N GLY A 337 -10.02 -1.12 -3.87
CA GLY A 337 -8.57 -1.14 -4.05
C GLY A 337 -8.15 -1.50 -5.48
N SER A 338 -8.88 -2.40 -6.16
CA SER A 338 -8.58 -2.75 -7.55
C SER A 338 -8.69 -1.56 -8.52
N ALA A 339 -9.63 -0.64 -8.29
CA ALA A 339 -9.74 0.59 -9.08
C ALA A 339 -8.57 1.55 -8.80
N SER A 340 -8.10 1.64 -7.55
CA SER A 340 -6.89 2.38 -7.19
C SER A 340 -5.65 1.80 -7.85
N ASN A 341 -5.53 0.46 -7.92
CA ASN A 341 -4.41 -0.23 -8.56
C ASN A 341 -4.34 0.08 -10.06
N VAL A 342 -5.48 0.23 -10.74
CA VAL A 342 -5.50 0.66 -12.16
C VAL A 342 -4.90 2.06 -12.33
N LEU A 343 -5.28 3.01 -11.45
CA LEU A 343 -4.71 4.35 -11.47
C LEU A 343 -3.21 4.32 -11.19
N SER A 344 -2.79 3.56 -10.16
CA SER A 344 -1.40 3.42 -9.76
C SER A 344 -0.53 2.96 -10.93
N ARG A 345 -0.90 1.87 -11.63
CA ARG A 345 -0.13 1.38 -12.78
C ARG A 345 0.06 2.42 -13.89
N GLN A 346 -0.93 3.28 -14.13
CA GLN A 346 -0.80 4.36 -15.12
C GLN A 346 0.11 5.49 -14.64
N VAL A 347 0.09 5.78 -13.35
CA VAL A 347 0.99 6.74 -12.71
C VAL A 347 2.43 6.25 -12.77
N GLU A 348 2.65 4.96 -12.47
CA GLU A 348 3.96 4.31 -12.57
C GLU A 348 4.50 4.30 -14.00
N ALA A 349 3.68 3.94 -14.99
CA ALA A 349 4.09 3.98 -16.41
C ALA A 349 4.51 5.40 -16.87
N ARG A 350 3.87 6.44 -16.32
CA ARG A 350 4.29 7.83 -16.58
C ARG A 350 5.60 8.18 -15.87
N ALA A 351 5.83 7.66 -14.65
CA ALA A 351 7.10 7.86 -13.95
C ALA A 351 8.26 7.17 -14.69
N ASP A 352 8.00 5.99 -15.29
CA ASP A 352 8.96 5.30 -16.17
C ASP A 352 9.30 6.12 -17.40
N ALA A 353 8.29 6.64 -18.11
CA ALA A 353 8.49 7.51 -19.26
C ALA A 353 9.28 8.77 -18.89
N PHE A 354 8.96 9.39 -17.75
CA PHE A 354 9.70 10.54 -17.25
C PHE A 354 11.16 10.19 -16.91
N ALA A 355 11.43 9.02 -16.33
CA ALA A 355 12.79 8.56 -16.05
C ALA A 355 13.60 8.39 -17.34
N LEU A 356 13.00 7.82 -18.39
CA LEU A 356 13.61 7.68 -19.71
C LEU A 356 13.89 9.04 -20.35
N ASP A 357 12.93 9.97 -20.30
CA ASP A 357 13.10 11.32 -20.86
C ASP A 357 14.22 12.11 -20.12
N LEU A 358 14.32 11.94 -18.79
CA LEU A 358 15.33 12.65 -17.99
C LEU A 358 16.73 12.04 -18.15
N THR A 359 16.85 10.72 -18.24
CA THR A 359 18.16 10.04 -18.28
C THR A 359 18.64 9.76 -19.70
N GLN A 360 17.73 9.66 -20.68
CA GLN A 360 17.97 9.32 -22.09
C GLN A 360 18.77 8.02 -22.28
N ASP A 361 18.58 7.06 -21.38
CA ASP A 361 19.30 5.77 -21.38
C ASP A 361 18.33 4.57 -21.31
N PRO A 362 17.63 4.25 -22.42
CA PRO A 362 16.71 3.13 -22.45
C PRO A 362 17.40 1.78 -22.26
N ALA A 363 18.68 1.65 -22.66
CA ALA A 363 19.41 0.42 -22.48
C ALA A 363 19.66 0.13 -20.98
N ALA A 364 20.08 1.13 -20.20
CA ALA A 364 20.24 1.00 -18.75
C ALA A 364 18.87 0.76 -18.08
N PHE A 365 17.78 1.37 -18.56
CA PHE A 365 16.42 1.16 -18.05
C PHE A 365 15.98 -0.31 -18.20
N VAL A 366 16.13 -0.89 -19.38
CA VAL A 366 15.80 -2.30 -19.65
C VAL A 366 16.66 -3.23 -18.76
N GLN A 367 17.96 -2.94 -18.64
CA GLN A 367 18.86 -3.73 -17.78
C GLN A 367 18.50 -3.60 -16.29
N PHE A 368 18.11 -2.41 -15.84
CA PHE A 368 17.63 -2.18 -14.49
C PHE A 368 16.37 -3.00 -14.19
N GLU A 369 15.35 -2.94 -15.07
CA GLU A 369 14.09 -3.67 -14.88
C GLU A 369 14.33 -5.20 -14.81
N ARG A 370 15.20 -5.69 -15.68
CA ARG A 370 15.63 -7.10 -15.64
C ARG A 370 16.36 -7.43 -14.34
N ARG A 371 17.32 -6.61 -13.93
CA ARG A 371 18.15 -6.84 -12.74
C ARG A 371 17.34 -6.79 -11.46
N ILE A 372 16.46 -5.80 -11.32
CA ILE A 372 15.60 -5.67 -10.13
C ILE A 372 14.60 -6.82 -10.04
N ALA A 373 14.07 -7.30 -11.17
CA ALA A 373 13.20 -8.47 -11.18
C ALA A 373 13.92 -9.72 -10.69
N LEU A 374 15.13 -9.97 -11.16
CA LEU A 374 15.96 -11.11 -10.71
C LEU A 374 16.34 -11.01 -9.24
N ARG A 375 16.74 -9.81 -8.79
CA ARG A 375 17.16 -9.57 -7.41
C ARG A 375 16.02 -9.72 -6.42
N ASN A 376 14.84 -9.18 -6.76
CA ASN A 376 13.65 -9.21 -5.92
C ASN A 376 12.80 -10.48 -6.16
N VAL A 377 13.28 -11.42 -6.98
CA VAL A 377 12.56 -12.65 -7.36
C VAL A 377 11.13 -12.33 -7.79
N ILE A 378 10.97 -11.35 -8.69
CA ILE A 378 9.68 -10.92 -9.24
C ILE A 378 9.29 -11.87 -10.37
N ASP A 379 8.04 -12.31 -10.39
CA ASP A 379 7.41 -12.96 -11.53
C ASP A 379 7.19 -11.90 -12.63
N PRO A 380 7.89 -11.98 -13.79
CA PRO A 380 7.83 -10.94 -14.80
C PRO A 380 6.44 -10.81 -15.46
N GLU A 381 5.66 -11.89 -15.47
CA GLU A 381 4.32 -11.97 -16.07
C GLU A 381 3.32 -12.63 -15.12
N PRO A 382 2.94 -11.97 -14.02
CA PRO A 382 2.04 -12.56 -13.04
C PRO A 382 0.64 -12.79 -13.64
N PRO A 383 -0.12 -13.81 -13.15
CA PRO A 383 -1.47 -14.10 -13.60
C PRO A 383 -2.37 -12.85 -13.58
N TRP A 384 -3.20 -12.69 -14.63
CA TRP A 384 -4.03 -11.49 -14.82
C TRP A 384 -4.89 -11.10 -13.60
N LEU A 385 -5.42 -12.10 -12.87
CA LEU A 385 -6.23 -11.86 -11.69
C LEU A 385 -5.39 -11.27 -10.55
N THR A 386 -4.17 -11.77 -10.34
CA THR A 386 -3.22 -11.22 -9.36
C THR A 386 -2.86 -9.78 -9.71
N ARG A 387 -2.58 -9.54 -10.99
CA ARG A 387 -2.29 -8.21 -11.52
C ARG A 387 -3.46 -7.26 -11.29
N PHE A 388 -4.69 -7.66 -11.65
CA PHE A 388 -5.87 -6.83 -11.50
C PHE A 388 -6.15 -6.47 -10.04
N LEU A 389 -6.08 -7.45 -9.13
CA LEU A 389 -6.47 -7.25 -7.74
C LEU A 389 -5.37 -6.59 -6.89
N PHE A 390 -4.09 -6.87 -7.15
CA PHE A 390 -3.03 -6.55 -6.20
C PHE A 390 -1.86 -5.75 -6.78
N ALA A 391 -1.63 -5.76 -8.12
CA ALA A 391 -0.48 -5.07 -8.68
C ALA A 391 -0.71 -3.55 -8.77
N THR A 392 0.16 -2.81 -8.14
CA THR A 392 0.22 -1.34 -8.19
C THR A 392 1.14 -0.81 -9.28
N HIS A 393 2.05 -1.64 -9.81
CA HIS A 393 2.99 -1.31 -10.88
C HIS A 393 2.65 -2.09 -12.15
N PRO A 394 3.05 -1.61 -13.34
CA PRO A 394 3.08 -2.41 -14.56
C PRO A 394 3.93 -3.68 -14.34
N THR A 395 3.73 -4.71 -15.15
CA THR A 395 4.57 -5.91 -15.09
C THR A 395 6.01 -5.58 -15.52
N THR A 396 6.98 -6.41 -15.14
CA THR A 396 8.35 -6.24 -15.59
C THR A 396 8.43 -6.23 -17.12
N MET A 397 7.65 -7.08 -17.81
CA MET A 397 7.65 -7.12 -19.26
C MET A 397 7.03 -5.87 -19.89
N GLU A 398 5.99 -5.30 -19.27
CA GLU A 398 5.46 -4.00 -19.71
C GLU A 398 6.47 -2.87 -19.53
N ARG A 399 7.23 -2.85 -18.43
CA ARG A 399 8.27 -1.84 -18.20
C ARG A 399 9.44 -1.99 -19.16
N ILE A 400 9.90 -3.23 -19.41
CA ILE A 400 10.89 -3.51 -20.46
C ILE A 400 10.36 -3.02 -21.82
N GLY A 401 9.11 -3.33 -22.15
CA GLY A 401 8.47 -2.87 -23.39
C GLY A 401 8.36 -1.34 -23.48
N ILE A 402 8.20 -0.62 -22.38
CA ILE A 402 8.27 0.85 -22.33
C ILE A 402 9.68 1.33 -22.71
N GLY A 403 10.73 0.71 -22.15
CA GLY A 403 12.11 1.04 -22.47
C GLY A 403 12.47 0.77 -23.94
N GLU A 404 11.98 -0.35 -24.51
CA GLU A 404 12.20 -0.71 -25.92
C GLU A 404 11.42 0.18 -26.91
N ALA A 405 10.27 0.71 -26.48
CA ALA A 405 9.44 1.61 -27.28
C ALA A 405 9.86 3.08 -27.19
N TRP A 406 10.75 3.44 -26.24
CA TRP A 406 11.13 4.83 -26.06
C TRP A 406 11.96 5.34 -27.22
N GLU A 407 11.52 6.48 -27.78
CA GLU A 407 12.23 7.21 -28.82
C GLU A 407 12.73 8.54 -28.24
N LYS A 408 13.95 8.91 -28.60
CA LYS A 408 14.52 10.18 -28.13
C LYS A 408 13.65 11.33 -28.65
N PRO A 409 13.17 12.23 -27.76
CA PRO A 409 12.48 13.44 -28.19
C PRO A 409 13.34 14.28 -29.14
N GLU A 410 12.76 14.77 -30.24
CA GLU A 410 13.44 15.64 -31.23
C GLU A 410 13.83 17.00 -30.60
#